data_33dbf3ac8cdff80723aee6540b0850c5
#
_entry.id   33dbf3ac8cdff80723aee6540b0850c5
#
_cell.length_a   1.000
_cell.length_b   1.000
_cell.length_c   1.000
_cell.angle_alpha   90.00
_cell.angle_beta   90.00
_cell.angle_gamma   90.00
#
_symmetry.space_group_name_H-M   'P 1'
#
loop_
_entity.id
_entity.type
_entity.pdbx_description
1 polymer ?
#
loop_
_entity_poly.entity_id
_entity_poly.type
_entity_poly.pdbx_seq_one_letter_code
_entity_poly.pdbx_strand_id
1 'polypeptide(L)'
;MTEIVGVGFVKASKTYYFDPEGKEYKMGELVIVETARGLEMGHISIENREVEDSEIVAPLKKIERRATKADLAKYRENLNKRESAMKVCEEKIRKHKLEMKLVDAEYTIDGSKVIFYFSAEGRIDFRELVKDLAAHFRMRIELRQIGVRDEARMLGGIGICGRPFCCSRWLHDFQPVSIKMAKQQNLSLNPSKISGSCGRLMCCLNFENKTYQELRKGMPNEGEQVVTPDGPGKVTAVNLFDGSVNVRLFEKSKDKDAKETPLSQEVHTYFKQEVRRTDKKSHKKSRNEQNNVDPETMKELEKLTRD
;
A
#
# COMPACT_ATOMS: atom_id res chain seq x y z
N MET A 1 10.82 -6.93 -30.00
CA MET A 1 10.06 -5.73 -29.62
C MET A 1 8.64 -5.90 -30.11
N THR A 2 7.67 -5.68 -29.26
CA THR A 2 6.25 -5.85 -29.58
C THR A 2 5.53 -4.52 -29.35
N GLU A 3 4.69 -4.13 -30.29
CA GLU A 3 3.84 -2.95 -30.17
C GLU A 3 2.72 -3.22 -29.16
N ILE A 4 2.54 -2.31 -28.21
CA ILE A 4 1.51 -2.41 -27.18
C ILE A 4 0.76 -1.09 -27.01
N VAL A 5 -0.42 -1.19 -26.40
CA VAL A 5 -1.21 -0.08 -25.88
C VAL A 5 -1.55 -0.35 -24.43
N GLY A 6 -1.45 0.66 -23.58
CA GLY A 6 -1.83 0.55 -22.18
C GLY A 6 -3.29 0.91 -21.96
N VAL A 7 -4.05 0.00 -21.35
CA VAL A 7 -5.47 0.20 -21.01
C VAL A 7 -5.61 0.27 -19.49
N GLY A 8 -6.20 1.36 -19.02
CA GLY A 8 -6.59 1.56 -17.63
C GLY A 8 -8.07 1.30 -17.42
N PHE A 9 -8.45 0.75 -16.26
CA PHE A 9 -9.83 0.54 -15.86
C PHE A 9 -10.19 1.47 -14.70
N VAL A 10 -11.43 1.93 -14.64
CA VAL A 10 -11.88 2.92 -13.64
C VAL A 10 -11.61 2.48 -12.18
N LYS A 11 -11.70 1.19 -11.92
CA LYS A 11 -11.48 0.62 -10.57
C LYS A 11 -10.09 -0.01 -10.36
N ALA A 12 -9.34 -0.21 -11.45
CA ALA A 12 -7.98 -0.72 -11.37
C ALA A 12 -7.04 0.43 -11.71
N SER A 13 -6.28 0.87 -10.74
CA SER A 13 -5.27 1.90 -10.97
C SER A 13 -4.03 1.36 -11.71
N LYS A 14 -4.02 0.08 -12.08
CA LYS A 14 -2.97 -0.56 -12.87
C LYS A 14 -3.30 -0.49 -14.36
N THR A 15 -2.33 -0.10 -15.16
CA THR A 15 -2.39 -0.18 -16.62
C THR A 15 -2.02 -1.60 -17.07
N TYR A 16 -2.81 -2.17 -17.95
CA TYR A 16 -2.57 -3.47 -18.58
C TYR A 16 -2.23 -3.29 -20.04
N TYR A 17 -1.28 -4.07 -20.52
CA TYR A 17 -0.86 -4.03 -21.92
C TYR A 17 -1.75 -4.92 -22.79
N PHE A 18 -2.13 -4.37 -23.95
CA PHE A 18 -2.93 -5.04 -24.98
C PHE A 18 -2.28 -4.86 -26.35
N ASP A 19 -2.58 -5.80 -27.25
CA ASP A 19 -2.18 -5.74 -28.64
C ASP A 19 -3.13 -4.77 -29.40
N PRO A 20 -2.60 -3.71 -30.02
CA PRO A 20 -3.40 -2.77 -30.82
C PRO A 20 -3.85 -3.34 -32.16
N GLU A 21 -3.37 -4.50 -32.61
CA GLU A 21 -3.62 -5.08 -33.95
C GLU A 21 -3.31 -4.07 -35.09
N GLY A 22 -2.23 -3.31 -34.97
CA GLY A 22 -1.82 -2.32 -35.98
C GLY A 22 -2.72 -1.10 -36.09
N LYS A 23 -3.60 -0.86 -35.09
CA LYS A 23 -4.45 0.35 -35.01
C LYS A 23 -3.80 1.36 -34.07
N GLU A 24 -3.86 2.63 -34.43
CA GLU A 24 -3.44 3.72 -33.55
C GLU A 24 -4.53 4.11 -32.56
N TYR A 25 -4.16 4.26 -31.29
CA TYR A 25 -5.02 4.69 -30.20
C TYR A 25 -4.46 5.93 -29.50
N LYS A 26 -5.32 6.86 -29.15
CA LYS A 26 -4.97 8.10 -28.43
C LYS A 26 -5.31 8.01 -26.96
N MET A 27 -4.55 8.69 -26.14
CA MET A 27 -4.80 8.78 -24.70
C MET A 27 -6.22 9.23 -24.40
N GLY A 28 -6.90 8.53 -23.48
CA GLY A 28 -8.28 8.81 -23.10
C GLY A 28 -9.36 8.17 -23.98
N GLU A 29 -9.02 7.58 -25.15
CA GLU A 29 -9.99 6.84 -25.95
C GLU A 29 -10.55 5.66 -25.16
N LEU A 30 -11.85 5.42 -25.30
CA LEU A 30 -12.54 4.32 -24.65
C LEU A 30 -12.55 3.09 -25.56
N VAL A 31 -12.19 1.96 -24.99
CA VAL A 31 -12.05 0.68 -25.70
C VAL A 31 -12.76 -0.44 -24.95
N ILE A 32 -13.17 -1.45 -25.69
CA ILE A 32 -13.69 -2.71 -25.16
C ILE A 32 -12.58 -3.75 -25.30
N VAL A 33 -12.29 -4.40 -24.19
CA VAL A 33 -11.25 -5.44 -24.10
C VAL A 33 -11.79 -6.67 -23.38
N GLU A 34 -11.27 -7.82 -23.74
CA GLU A 34 -11.55 -9.06 -23.03
C GLU A 34 -10.57 -9.26 -21.88
N THR A 35 -11.10 -9.38 -20.66
CA THR A 35 -10.32 -9.65 -19.44
C THR A 35 -10.68 -11.04 -18.90
N ALA A 36 -10.04 -11.45 -17.80
CA ALA A 36 -10.44 -12.64 -17.06
C ALA A 36 -11.86 -12.54 -16.46
N ARG A 37 -12.43 -11.33 -16.41
CA ARG A 37 -13.79 -11.07 -15.91
C ARG A 37 -14.85 -11.08 -17.02
N GLY A 38 -14.45 -11.03 -18.26
CA GLY A 38 -15.29 -10.89 -19.44
C GLY A 38 -14.98 -9.60 -20.21
N LEU A 39 -15.93 -9.14 -21.02
CA LEU A 39 -15.79 -7.87 -21.73
C LEU A 39 -15.91 -6.69 -20.78
N GLU A 40 -14.88 -5.86 -20.74
CA GLU A 40 -14.80 -4.66 -19.91
C GLU A 40 -14.52 -3.42 -20.79
N MET A 41 -15.01 -2.28 -20.34
CA MET A 41 -14.68 -1.00 -20.93
C MET A 41 -13.50 -0.38 -20.17
N GLY A 42 -12.43 -0.09 -20.88
CA GLY A 42 -11.26 0.62 -20.38
C GLY A 42 -11.03 1.93 -21.13
N HIS A 43 -10.05 2.69 -20.68
CA HIS A 43 -9.55 3.87 -21.39
C HIS A 43 -8.07 3.69 -21.69
N ILE A 44 -7.63 4.24 -22.80
CA ILE A 44 -6.23 4.27 -23.18
C ILE A 44 -5.48 5.17 -22.20
N SER A 45 -4.55 4.60 -21.47
CA SER A 45 -3.67 5.28 -20.52
C SER A 45 -2.23 5.41 -21.03
N ILE A 46 -1.84 4.60 -22.02
CA ILE A 46 -0.56 4.67 -22.73
C ILE A 46 -0.87 4.45 -24.22
N GLU A 47 -0.46 5.38 -25.06
CA GLU A 47 -0.59 5.28 -26.52
C GLU A 47 0.31 4.17 -27.09
N ASN A 48 0.16 3.88 -28.38
CA ASN A 48 0.97 2.89 -29.05
C ASN A 48 2.46 3.11 -28.82
N ARG A 49 3.15 2.10 -28.34
CA ARG A 49 4.59 2.11 -28.16
C ARG A 49 5.19 0.70 -28.29
N GLU A 50 6.44 0.63 -28.69
CA GLU A 50 7.21 -0.61 -28.65
C GLU A 50 7.79 -0.84 -27.26
N VAL A 51 7.71 -2.09 -26.79
CA VAL A 51 8.33 -2.53 -25.52
C VAL A 51 9.12 -3.81 -25.77
N GLU A 52 10.05 -4.11 -24.85
CA GLU A 52 10.76 -5.38 -24.88
C GLU A 52 9.83 -6.54 -24.49
N ASP A 53 10.03 -7.70 -25.13
CA ASP A 53 9.19 -8.87 -24.87
C ASP A 53 9.28 -9.36 -23.42
N SER A 54 10.34 -8.99 -22.71
CA SER A 54 10.54 -9.22 -21.27
C SER A 54 9.55 -8.44 -20.35
N GLU A 55 8.99 -7.34 -20.85
CA GLU A 55 8.01 -6.52 -20.11
C GLU A 55 6.57 -7.02 -20.27
N ILE A 56 6.35 -7.97 -21.18
CA ILE A 56 5.02 -8.44 -21.55
C ILE A 56 4.69 -9.72 -20.77
N VAL A 57 3.51 -9.73 -20.16
CA VAL A 57 2.93 -10.95 -19.57
C VAL A 57 2.16 -11.67 -20.67
N ALA A 58 2.75 -12.70 -21.26
CA ALA A 58 2.14 -13.50 -22.31
C ALA A 58 0.99 -14.38 -21.78
N PRO A 59 -0.06 -14.66 -22.60
CA PRO A 59 -0.30 -14.11 -23.94
C PRO A 59 -0.89 -12.70 -23.90
N LEU A 60 -0.36 -11.80 -24.75
CA LEU A 60 -0.90 -10.46 -24.92
C LEU A 60 -2.31 -10.55 -25.54
N LYS A 61 -3.32 -10.03 -24.84
CA LYS A 61 -4.68 -9.97 -25.37
C LYS A 61 -4.84 -8.77 -26.26
N LYS A 62 -5.73 -8.85 -27.24
CA LYS A 62 -6.00 -7.78 -28.18
C LYS A 62 -7.09 -6.81 -27.65
N ILE A 63 -7.11 -5.60 -28.20
CA ILE A 63 -8.23 -4.69 -28.08
C ILE A 63 -9.33 -5.15 -29.04
N GLU A 64 -10.50 -5.51 -28.52
CA GLU A 64 -11.62 -5.98 -29.35
C GLU A 64 -12.10 -4.88 -30.30
N ARG A 65 -12.37 -3.68 -29.77
CA ARG A 65 -12.82 -2.53 -30.53
C ARG A 65 -12.84 -1.24 -29.73
N ARG A 66 -12.97 -0.11 -30.41
CA ARG A 66 -13.33 1.15 -29.75
C ARG A 66 -14.74 1.09 -29.18
N ALA A 67 -14.95 1.76 -28.02
CA ALA A 67 -16.26 1.84 -27.42
C ALA A 67 -17.22 2.74 -28.25
N THR A 68 -18.44 2.28 -28.43
CA THR A 68 -19.50 3.03 -29.12
C THR A 68 -20.33 3.86 -28.14
N LYS A 69 -21.16 4.77 -28.65
CA LYS A 69 -22.15 5.51 -27.84
C LYS A 69 -23.12 4.57 -27.12
N ALA A 70 -23.47 3.44 -27.73
CA ALA A 70 -24.30 2.41 -27.10
C ALA A 70 -23.61 1.72 -25.91
N ASP A 71 -22.30 1.45 -26.01
CA ASP A 71 -21.54 0.90 -24.90
C ASP A 71 -21.50 1.87 -23.72
N LEU A 72 -21.32 3.16 -23.99
CA LEU A 72 -21.35 4.20 -22.95
C LEU A 72 -22.71 4.29 -22.27
N ALA A 73 -23.79 4.21 -23.04
CA ALA A 73 -25.16 4.23 -22.50
C ALA A 73 -25.37 3.02 -21.57
N LYS A 74 -24.96 1.83 -22.03
CA LYS A 74 -25.06 0.59 -21.26
C LYS A 74 -24.20 0.61 -20.00
N TYR A 75 -22.99 1.14 -20.09
CA TYR A 75 -22.12 1.33 -18.92
C TYR A 75 -22.76 2.24 -17.86
N ARG A 76 -23.36 3.36 -18.27
CA ARG A 76 -24.10 4.26 -17.36
C ARG A 76 -25.32 3.57 -16.74
N GLU A 77 -26.06 2.81 -17.53
CA GLU A 77 -27.20 2.01 -17.03
C GLU A 77 -26.73 1.00 -15.97
N ASN A 78 -25.63 0.28 -16.22
CA ASN A 78 -25.03 -0.65 -15.28
C ASN A 78 -24.59 0.03 -13.96
N LEU A 79 -24.04 1.25 -14.05
CA LEU A 79 -23.72 2.04 -12.85
C LEU A 79 -24.96 2.38 -12.03
N ASN A 80 -26.07 2.76 -12.70
CA ASN A 80 -27.33 3.06 -12.01
C ASN A 80 -27.96 1.81 -11.35
N LYS A 81 -27.80 0.64 -11.97
CA LYS A 81 -28.30 -0.64 -11.43
C LYS A 81 -27.47 -1.14 -10.23
N ARG A 82 -26.23 -0.68 -10.08
CA ARG A 82 -25.31 -1.12 -9.05
C ARG A 82 -25.87 -0.96 -7.65
N GLU A 83 -26.43 0.22 -7.33
CA GLU A 83 -26.94 0.51 -5.99
C GLU A 83 -28.12 -0.40 -5.61
N SER A 84 -29.03 -0.62 -6.54
CA SER A 84 -30.17 -1.55 -6.31
C SER A 84 -29.69 -2.98 -6.15
N ALA A 85 -28.71 -3.41 -6.94
CA ALA A 85 -28.13 -4.75 -6.80
C ALA A 85 -27.43 -4.96 -5.45
N MET A 86 -26.73 -3.93 -4.97
CA MET A 86 -26.11 -3.97 -3.63
C MET A 86 -27.16 -4.17 -2.54
N LYS A 87 -28.24 -3.39 -2.55
CA LYS A 87 -29.34 -3.50 -1.56
C LYS A 87 -29.96 -4.91 -1.55
N VAL A 88 -30.28 -5.46 -2.71
CA VAL A 88 -30.81 -6.82 -2.84
C VAL A 88 -29.84 -7.86 -2.33
N CYS A 89 -28.56 -7.73 -2.67
CA CYS A 89 -27.53 -8.67 -2.22
C CYS A 89 -27.38 -8.63 -0.68
N GLU A 90 -27.35 -7.44 -0.07
CA GLU A 90 -27.26 -7.27 1.37
C GLU A 90 -28.46 -7.87 2.12
N GLU A 91 -29.68 -7.70 1.59
CA GLU A 91 -30.89 -8.33 2.16
C GLU A 91 -30.78 -9.84 2.15
N LYS A 92 -30.28 -10.41 1.05
CA LYS A 92 -30.10 -11.87 0.91
C LYS A 92 -28.97 -12.38 1.80
N ILE A 93 -27.84 -11.68 1.94
CA ILE A 93 -26.76 -12.01 2.88
C ILE A 93 -27.32 -12.08 4.30
N ARG A 94 -28.12 -11.09 4.71
CA ARG A 94 -28.78 -11.08 6.04
C ARG A 94 -29.76 -12.25 6.22
N LYS A 95 -30.57 -12.56 5.19
CA LYS A 95 -31.49 -13.69 5.20
C LYS A 95 -30.77 -15.03 5.40
N HIS A 96 -29.63 -15.20 4.72
CA HIS A 96 -28.80 -16.42 4.83
C HIS A 96 -27.86 -16.41 6.05
N LYS A 97 -27.86 -15.34 6.87
CA LYS A 97 -27.03 -15.19 8.09
C LYS A 97 -25.53 -15.43 7.83
N LEU A 98 -25.03 -14.92 6.70
CA LEU A 98 -23.62 -15.06 6.32
C LEU A 98 -22.79 -13.95 6.94
N GLU A 99 -21.66 -14.31 7.54
CA GLU A 99 -20.69 -13.37 8.12
C GLU A 99 -19.75 -12.83 7.05
N MET A 100 -20.30 -12.03 6.15
CA MET A 100 -19.57 -11.39 5.06
C MET A 100 -20.07 -9.96 4.88
N LYS A 101 -19.15 -9.07 4.52
CA LYS A 101 -19.44 -7.66 4.24
C LYS A 101 -19.40 -7.43 2.74
N LEU A 102 -20.53 -7.06 2.16
CA LEU A 102 -20.58 -6.65 0.76
C LEU A 102 -19.87 -5.31 0.58
N VAL A 103 -18.98 -5.22 -0.42
CA VAL A 103 -18.16 -4.03 -0.69
C VAL A 103 -18.62 -3.33 -1.96
N ASP A 104 -18.87 -4.10 -3.03
CA ASP A 104 -19.25 -3.53 -4.32
C ASP A 104 -19.96 -4.56 -5.22
N ALA A 105 -20.61 -4.05 -6.28
CA ALA A 105 -21.19 -4.86 -7.35
C ALA A 105 -20.82 -4.29 -8.72
N GLU A 106 -20.61 -5.15 -9.70
CA GLU A 106 -20.23 -4.77 -11.05
C GLU A 106 -20.91 -5.65 -12.08
N TYR A 107 -21.57 -5.02 -13.05
CA TYR A 107 -22.16 -5.69 -14.22
C TYR A 107 -21.14 -5.71 -15.36
N THR A 108 -21.00 -6.84 -16.03
CA THR A 108 -20.22 -6.90 -17.27
C THR A 108 -20.95 -6.11 -18.38
N ILE A 109 -20.18 -5.58 -19.33
CA ILE A 109 -20.77 -4.70 -20.36
C ILE A 109 -21.68 -5.47 -21.31
N ASP A 110 -21.45 -6.77 -21.50
CA ASP A 110 -22.31 -7.67 -22.27
C ASP A 110 -23.61 -8.04 -21.53
N GLY A 111 -23.70 -7.74 -20.22
CA GLY A 111 -24.84 -8.08 -19.38
C GLY A 111 -24.94 -9.57 -19.06
N SER A 112 -23.90 -10.36 -19.30
CA SER A 112 -23.91 -11.80 -19.07
C SER A 112 -23.84 -12.19 -17.59
N LYS A 113 -23.20 -11.35 -16.77
CA LYS A 113 -23.02 -11.62 -15.33
C LYS A 113 -22.95 -10.35 -14.48
N VAL A 114 -23.21 -10.54 -13.19
CA VAL A 114 -22.90 -9.57 -12.14
C VAL A 114 -21.90 -10.17 -11.17
N ILE A 115 -20.91 -9.37 -10.81
CA ILE A 115 -19.82 -9.71 -9.87
C ILE A 115 -20.07 -8.94 -8.59
N PHE A 116 -20.16 -9.64 -7.46
CA PHE A 116 -20.24 -9.03 -6.14
C PHE A 116 -18.91 -9.21 -5.42
N TYR A 117 -18.34 -8.11 -4.95
CA TYR A 117 -17.11 -8.09 -4.17
C TYR A 117 -17.44 -8.05 -2.69
N PHE A 118 -16.84 -8.93 -1.92
CA PHE A 118 -17.07 -9.01 -0.47
C PHE A 118 -15.78 -9.26 0.30
N SER A 119 -15.76 -8.84 1.57
CA SER A 119 -14.72 -9.19 2.53
C SER A 119 -15.30 -10.11 3.62
N ALA A 120 -14.49 -11.04 4.12
CA ALA A 120 -14.82 -11.93 5.20
C ALA A 120 -13.53 -12.41 5.89
N GLU A 121 -13.60 -12.72 7.19
CA GLU A 121 -12.46 -13.21 7.97
C GLU A 121 -12.04 -14.64 7.62
N GLY A 122 -12.94 -15.42 7.03
CA GLY A 122 -12.71 -16.81 6.70
C GLY A 122 -13.37 -17.25 5.40
N ARG A 123 -13.41 -18.55 5.20
CA ARG A 123 -14.09 -19.17 4.05
C ARG A 123 -15.59 -19.23 4.31
N ILE A 124 -16.37 -18.63 3.42
CA ILE A 124 -17.83 -18.59 3.50
C ILE A 124 -18.45 -19.61 2.53
N ASP A 125 -19.45 -20.35 2.99
CA ASP A 125 -20.30 -21.16 2.09
C ASP A 125 -21.47 -20.32 1.59
N PHE A 126 -21.36 -19.85 0.38
CA PHE A 126 -22.34 -18.97 -0.26
C PHE A 126 -23.18 -19.67 -1.36
N ARG A 127 -23.18 -21.01 -1.44
CA ARG A 127 -23.89 -21.76 -2.50
C ARG A 127 -25.39 -21.43 -2.58
N GLU A 128 -26.06 -21.37 -1.45
CA GLU A 128 -27.49 -21.03 -1.40
C GLU A 128 -27.74 -19.54 -1.73
N LEU A 129 -26.84 -18.64 -1.28
CA LEU A 129 -26.89 -17.24 -1.66
C LEU A 129 -26.77 -17.06 -3.18
N VAL A 130 -25.84 -17.75 -3.83
CA VAL A 130 -25.67 -17.67 -5.30
C VAL A 130 -26.91 -18.13 -6.03
N LYS A 131 -27.57 -19.23 -5.60
CA LYS A 131 -28.83 -19.69 -6.20
C LYS A 131 -29.94 -18.66 -6.06
N ASP A 132 -30.08 -18.07 -4.88
CA ASP A 132 -31.12 -17.06 -4.59
C ASP A 132 -30.88 -15.76 -5.37
N LEU A 133 -29.61 -15.32 -5.51
CA LEU A 133 -29.24 -14.18 -6.35
C LEU A 133 -29.46 -14.47 -7.84
N ALA A 134 -29.08 -15.66 -8.32
CA ALA A 134 -29.27 -16.04 -9.73
C ALA A 134 -30.76 -16.10 -10.10
N ALA A 135 -31.62 -16.59 -9.22
CA ALA A 135 -33.07 -16.59 -9.40
C ALA A 135 -33.63 -15.16 -9.50
N HIS A 136 -33.10 -14.22 -8.71
CA HIS A 136 -33.56 -12.84 -8.71
C HIS A 136 -33.07 -12.05 -9.94
N PHE A 137 -31.76 -12.10 -10.23
CA PHE A 137 -31.14 -11.31 -11.31
C PHE A 137 -31.30 -11.95 -12.70
N ARG A 138 -31.61 -13.25 -12.77
CA ARG A 138 -31.70 -14.05 -13.99
C ARG A 138 -30.45 -13.95 -14.88
N MET A 139 -29.28 -13.89 -14.25
CA MET A 139 -27.98 -13.84 -14.89
C MET A 139 -26.95 -14.60 -14.06
N ARG A 140 -25.75 -14.81 -14.61
CA ARG A 140 -24.67 -15.48 -13.89
C ARG A 140 -24.18 -14.61 -12.73
N ILE A 141 -24.12 -15.19 -11.54
CA ILE A 141 -23.62 -14.55 -10.33
C ILE A 141 -22.18 -15.00 -10.08
N GLU A 142 -21.30 -14.05 -9.83
CA GLU A 142 -19.92 -14.30 -9.40
C GLU A 142 -19.69 -13.58 -8.07
N LEU A 143 -19.31 -14.32 -7.03
CA LEU A 143 -18.93 -13.80 -5.72
C LEU A 143 -17.42 -13.85 -5.60
N ARG A 144 -16.79 -12.67 -5.39
CA ARG A 144 -15.34 -12.54 -5.22
C ARG A 144 -15.01 -12.04 -3.83
N GLN A 145 -14.33 -12.87 -3.07
CA GLN A 145 -13.71 -12.42 -1.82
C GLN A 145 -12.49 -11.57 -2.13
N ILE A 146 -12.41 -10.41 -1.49
CA ILE A 146 -11.29 -9.47 -1.61
C ILE A 146 -10.62 -9.28 -0.26
N GLY A 147 -9.32 -8.97 -0.29
CA GLY A 147 -8.57 -8.64 0.92
C GLY A 147 -8.92 -7.25 1.47
N VAL A 148 -8.63 -7.02 2.74
CA VAL A 148 -8.93 -5.75 3.44
C VAL A 148 -8.26 -4.52 2.78
N ARG A 149 -7.10 -4.69 2.14
CA ARG A 149 -6.45 -3.61 1.39
C ARG A 149 -7.18 -3.29 0.09
N ASP A 150 -7.67 -4.32 -0.61
CA ASP A 150 -8.47 -4.12 -1.82
C ASP A 150 -9.82 -3.50 -1.50
N GLU A 151 -10.45 -3.89 -0.38
CA GLU A 151 -11.63 -3.22 0.15
C GLU A 151 -11.36 -1.72 0.37
N ALA A 152 -10.30 -1.38 1.13
CA ALA A 152 -9.93 0.01 1.37
C ALA A 152 -9.62 0.76 0.05
N ARG A 153 -8.99 0.10 -0.93
CA ARG A 153 -8.73 0.67 -2.26
C ARG A 153 -10.01 0.99 -3.01
N MET A 154 -10.99 0.09 -2.99
CA MET A 154 -12.26 0.25 -3.70
C MET A 154 -13.14 1.33 -3.08
N LEU A 155 -13.18 1.40 -1.75
CA LEU A 155 -13.93 2.43 -1.01
C LEU A 155 -13.26 3.80 -1.12
N GLY A 156 -11.93 3.83 -1.23
CA GLY A 156 -11.16 5.08 -1.21
C GLY A 156 -11.13 5.71 0.18
N GLY A 157 -10.57 6.91 0.28
CA GLY A 157 -10.52 7.67 1.52
C GLY A 157 -9.22 8.45 1.68
N ILE A 158 -9.09 9.09 2.84
CA ILE A 158 -7.95 9.91 3.22
C ILE A 158 -7.14 9.16 4.29
N GLY A 159 -5.83 9.04 4.08
CA GLY A 159 -4.91 8.43 5.05
C GLY A 159 -4.61 9.36 6.22
N ILE A 160 -3.94 8.83 7.24
CA ILE A 160 -3.47 9.62 8.41
C ILE A 160 -2.53 10.76 8.02
N CYS A 161 -1.91 10.69 6.85
CA CYS A 161 -1.04 11.73 6.26
C CYS A 161 -1.83 12.86 5.57
N GLY A 162 -3.17 12.86 5.59
CA GLY A 162 -4.02 13.84 4.93
C GLY A 162 -4.11 13.70 3.40
N ARG A 163 -3.50 12.67 2.81
CA ARG A 163 -3.55 12.39 1.36
C ARG A 163 -4.50 11.23 1.07
N PRO A 164 -5.08 11.16 -0.16
CA PRO A 164 -5.83 9.98 -0.59
C PRO A 164 -5.01 8.70 -0.46
N PHE A 165 -5.67 7.57 -0.20
CA PHE A 165 -4.99 6.28 -0.03
C PHE A 165 -4.02 5.98 -1.17
N CYS A 166 -2.77 5.61 -0.85
CA CYS A 166 -1.76 5.26 -1.84
C CYS A 166 -2.25 4.13 -2.75
N CYS A 167 -2.91 3.10 -2.18
CA CYS A 167 -3.45 1.96 -2.91
C CYS A 167 -4.57 2.34 -3.90
N SER A 168 -5.32 3.40 -3.66
CA SER A 168 -6.37 3.85 -4.59
C SER A 168 -5.85 4.78 -5.69
N ARG A 169 -4.62 5.29 -5.59
CA ARG A 169 -4.10 6.32 -6.50
C ARG A 169 -2.96 5.83 -7.39
N TRP A 170 -1.85 5.38 -6.81
CA TRP A 170 -0.62 5.16 -7.56
C TRP A 170 0.16 3.90 -7.15
N LEU A 171 -0.03 3.39 -5.93
CA LEU A 171 0.69 2.21 -5.45
C LEU A 171 -0.15 0.96 -5.75
N HIS A 172 0.30 0.17 -6.72
CA HIS A 172 -0.44 -0.99 -7.22
C HIS A 172 0.23 -2.31 -6.87
N ASP A 173 1.56 -2.31 -6.75
CA ASP A 173 2.34 -3.48 -6.40
C ASP A 173 2.73 -3.42 -4.93
N PHE A 174 2.30 -4.42 -4.17
CA PHE A 174 2.51 -4.49 -2.74
C PHE A 174 3.54 -5.57 -2.43
N GLN A 175 4.62 -5.14 -1.78
CA GLN A 175 5.60 -6.04 -1.20
C GLN A 175 5.34 -6.18 0.29
N PRO A 176 5.73 -7.29 0.92
CA PRO A 176 5.58 -7.47 2.36
C PRO A 176 6.19 -6.33 3.15
N VAL A 177 5.46 -5.83 4.14
CA VAL A 177 5.91 -4.77 5.05
C VAL A 177 6.27 -5.37 6.39
N SER A 178 7.39 -4.96 6.96
CA SER A 178 7.85 -5.45 8.26
C SER A 178 7.95 -4.34 9.31
N ILE A 179 7.78 -4.71 10.57
CA ILE A 179 7.96 -3.80 11.72
C ILE A 179 9.38 -3.21 11.74
N LYS A 180 10.37 -3.93 11.20
CA LYS A 180 11.74 -3.43 11.07
C LYS A 180 11.80 -2.15 10.24
N MET A 181 10.97 -2.02 9.20
CA MET A 181 10.91 -0.81 8.36
C MET A 181 10.42 0.39 9.18
N ALA A 182 9.40 0.21 10.03
CA ALA A 182 8.92 1.26 10.93
C ALA A 182 10.03 1.73 11.90
N LYS A 183 10.78 0.78 12.50
CA LYS A 183 11.95 1.10 13.34
C LYS A 183 13.04 1.85 12.58
N GLN A 184 13.31 1.48 11.33
CA GLN A 184 14.30 2.16 10.50
C GLN A 184 13.91 3.59 10.15
N GLN A 185 12.62 3.88 10.12
CA GLN A 185 12.04 5.19 9.85
C GLN A 185 11.78 6.00 11.13
N ASN A 186 12.28 5.54 12.29
CA ASN A 186 12.10 6.17 13.61
C ASN A 186 10.63 6.39 14.00
N LEU A 187 9.72 5.51 13.53
CA LEU A 187 8.31 5.57 13.90
C LEU A 187 8.06 4.82 15.21
N SER A 188 7.17 5.37 16.02
CA SER A 188 6.68 4.68 17.21
C SER A 188 6.02 3.36 16.82
N LEU A 189 6.29 2.29 17.57
CA LEU A 189 5.70 0.97 17.35
C LEU A 189 4.25 0.85 17.86
N ASN A 190 3.58 1.96 18.06
CA ASN A 190 2.16 1.95 18.39
C ASN A 190 1.36 1.50 17.14
N PRO A 191 0.57 0.41 17.21
CA PRO A 191 -0.23 -0.09 16.12
C PRO A 191 -1.08 0.99 15.42
N SER A 192 -1.69 1.90 16.19
CA SER A 192 -2.50 2.99 15.65
C SER A 192 -1.71 4.00 14.81
N LYS A 193 -0.39 4.07 14.97
CA LYS A 193 0.49 5.01 14.24
C LYS A 193 1.13 4.41 13.00
N ILE A 194 1.23 3.08 12.93
CA ILE A 194 1.90 2.37 11.82
C ILE A 194 0.94 1.50 11.00
N SER A 195 -0.34 1.42 11.38
CA SER A 195 -1.37 0.76 10.58
C SER A 195 -2.05 1.73 9.62
N GLY A 196 -2.35 1.24 8.44
CA GLY A 196 -3.23 1.92 7.48
C GLY A 196 -4.70 1.71 7.83
N SER A 197 -5.58 2.46 7.17
CA SER A 197 -7.04 2.32 7.34
C SER A 197 -7.58 0.93 6.97
N CYS A 198 -6.79 0.12 6.25
CA CYS A 198 -7.10 -1.28 5.95
C CYS A 198 -6.75 -2.24 7.10
N GLY A 199 -6.26 -1.76 8.25
CA GLY A 199 -5.86 -2.61 9.38
C GLY A 199 -4.56 -3.40 9.17
N ARG A 200 -3.79 -3.13 8.10
CA ARG A 200 -2.46 -3.70 7.83
C ARG A 200 -1.39 -2.65 8.04
N LEU A 201 -0.12 -3.05 8.14
CA LEU A 201 0.99 -2.09 8.15
C LEU A 201 0.92 -1.16 6.92
N MET A 202 1.24 0.12 7.14
CA MET A 202 1.20 1.13 6.08
C MET A 202 2.12 0.76 4.92
N CYS A 203 1.59 0.72 3.71
CA CYS A 203 2.33 0.38 2.50
C CYS A 203 3.43 1.41 2.16
N CYS A 204 3.28 2.67 2.57
CA CYS A 204 4.32 3.70 2.41
C CYS A 204 5.60 3.36 3.18
N LEU A 205 5.54 2.59 4.28
CA LEU A 205 6.74 2.13 4.99
C LEU A 205 7.71 1.38 4.07
N ASN A 206 7.18 0.47 3.26
CA ASN A 206 8.03 -0.25 2.30
C ASN A 206 8.44 0.62 1.12
N PHE A 207 7.53 1.42 0.60
CA PHE A 207 7.80 2.31 -0.53
C PHE A 207 8.94 3.29 -0.24
N GLU A 208 8.96 3.88 0.95
CA GLU A 208 9.96 4.85 1.37
C GLU A 208 11.24 4.21 1.93
N ASN A 209 11.21 2.90 2.24
CA ASN A 209 12.26 2.21 2.97
C ASN A 209 13.65 2.35 2.33
N LYS A 210 13.74 2.28 0.99
CA LYS A 210 15.01 2.43 0.27
C LYS A 210 15.61 3.81 0.49
N THR A 211 14.80 4.86 0.39
CA THR A 211 15.21 6.25 0.63
C THR A 211 15.74 6.44 2.05
N TYR A 212 15.01 5.92 3.05
CA TYR A 212 15.48 5.99 4.45
C TYR A 212 16.77 5.22 4.67
N GLN A 213 16.95 4.06 4.02
CA GLN A 213 18.20 3.31 4.11
C GLN A 213 19.38 4.09 3.48
N GLU A 214 19.14 4.79 2.38
CA GLU A 214 20.15 5.61 1.71
C GLU A 214 20.53 6.82 2.58
N LEU A 215 19.56 7.54 3.11
CA LEU A 215 19.77 8.68 4.00
C LEU A 215 20.51 8.28 5.28
N ARG A 216 20.24 7.08 5.80
CA ARG A 216 20.86 6.55 7.02
C ARG A 216 22.33 6.14 6.83
N LYS A 217 22.78 5.94 5.59
CA LYS A 217 24.19 5.59 5.33
C LYS A 217 25.13 6.66 5.87
N GLY A 218 26.01 6.27 6.79
CA GLY A 218 26.99 7.15 7.43
C GLY A 218 26.44 8.09 8.49
N MET A 219 25.16 8.01 8.86
CA MET A 219 24.61 8.70 10.04
C MET A 219 24.92 7.88 11.31
N PRO A 220 25.21 8.53 12.44
CA PRO A 220 25.31 7.83 13.71
C PRO A 220 23.94 7.34 14.19
N ASN A 221 23.91 6.38 15.10
CA ASN A 221 22.68 5.95 15.75
C ASN A 221 22.42 6.76 17.00
N GLU A 222 21.16 6.83 17.42
CA GLU A 222 20.81 7.38 18.73
C GLU A 222 21.50 6.60 19.85
N GLY A 223 22.00 7.31 20.84
CA GLY A 223 22.81 6.71 21.93
C GLY A 223 24.27 6.40 21.58
N GLU A 224 24.70 6.57 20.33
CA GLU A 224 26.09 6.36 19.90
C GLU A 224 26.99 7.50 20.39
N GLN A 225 28.24 7.17 20.76
CA GLN A 225 29.25 8.17 21.10
C GLN A 225 29.91 8.70 19.83
N VAL A 226 30.04 10.01 19.74
CA VAL A 226 30.58 10.71 18.59
C VAL A 226 31.55 11.81 19.02
N VAL A 227 32.41 12.22 18.11
CA VAL A 227 33.27 13.38 18.28
C VAL A 227 32.76 14.49 17.39
N THR A 228 32.49 15.65 17.99
CA THR A 228 32.07 16.87 17.33
C THR A 228 33.20 17.92 17.39
N PRO A 229 33.11 19.05 16.66
CA PRO A 229 34.09 20.14 16.76
C PRO A 229 34.26 20.68 18.19
N ASP A 230 33.18 20.66 18.98
CA ASP A 230 33.18 21.20 20.36
C ASP A 230 33.58 20.13 21.40
N GLY A 231 33.78 18.87 21.00
CA GLY A 231 34.21 17.79 21.87
C GLY A 231 33.46 16.47 21.70
N PRO A 232 33.78 15.46 22.50
CA PRO A 232 33.08 14.19 22.47
C PRO A 232 31.70 14.32 23.12
N GLY A 233 30.72 13.58 22.59
CA GLY A 233 29.36 13.61 23.08
C GLY A 233 28.58 12.34 22.75
N LYS A 234 27.31 12.32 23.15
CA LYS A 234 26.36 11.24 22.89
C LYS A 234 25.20 11.74 22.05
N VAL A 235 24.89 11.03 21.00
CA VAL A 235 23.77 11.34 20.11
C VAL A 235 22.44 11.14 20.84
N THR A 236 21.60 12.15 20.83
CA THR A 236 20.25 12.13 21.44
C THR A 236 19.15 11.92 20.41
N ALA A 237 19.29 12.51 19.23
CA ALA A 237 18.34 12.36 18.12
C ALA A 237 19.06 12.56 16.77
N VAL A 238 18.49 11.98 15.73
CA VAL A 238 18.99 12.10 14.35
C VAL A 238 17.84 12.44 13.44
N ASN A 239 17.99 13.54 12.68
CA ASN A 239 17.08 13.87 11.59
C ASN A 239 17.71 13.46 10.25
N LEU A 240 17.10 12.46 9.62
CA LEU A 240 17.63 11.88 8.39
C LEU A 240 17.45 12.77 7.16
N PHE A 241 16.43 13.66 7.15
CA PHE A 241 16.09 14.46 5.98
C PHE A 241 17.01 15.67 5.79
N ASP A 242 17.37 16.35 6.86
CA ASP A 242 18.29 17.49 6.81
C ASP A 242 19.73 17.09 7.14
N GLY A 243 19.95 15.83 7.56
CA GLY A 243 21.27 15.32 7.92
C GLY A 243 21.78 15.86 9.25
N SER A 244 20.92 16.39 10.13
CA SER A 244 21.31 16.92 11.42
C SER A 244 21.33 15.85 12.51
N VAL A 245 22.25 16.05 13.47
CA VAL A 245 22.48 15.16 14.61
C VAL A 245 22.48 15.99 15.88
N ASN A 246 21.58 15.69 16.77
CA ASN A 246 21.55 16.32 18.10
C ASN A 246 22.46 15.55 19.04
N VAL A 247 23.40 16.27 19.68
CA VAL A 247 24.41 15.68 20.54
C VAL A 247 24.42 16.40 21.89
N ARG A 248 24.53 15.65 22.99
CA ARG A 248 24.88 16.18 24.31
C ARG A 248 26.36 15.91 24.51
N LEU A 249 27.11 16.97 24.78
CA LEU A 249 28.54 16.89 25.03
C LEU A 249 28.83 16.27 26.42
N PHE A 250 29.93 15.58 26.55
CA PHE A 250 30.42 15.11 27.84
C PHE A 250 31.07 16.28 28.57
N GLU A 251 30.66 16.54 29.80
CA GLU A 251 31.29 17.53 30.67
C GLU A 251 32.66 17.03 31.13
N LYS A 252 33.63 17.95 31.21
CA LYS A 252 34.95 17.60 31.80
C LYS A 252 34.76 17.28 33.28
N SER A 253 34.73 16.01 33.66
CA SER A 253 34.64 15.62 35.04
C SER A 253 35.96 15.98 35.75
N LYS A 254 35.86 16.61 36.91
CA LYS A 254 37.01 16.89 37.77
C LYS A 254 37.49 15.64 38.51
N ASP A 255 36.66 14.61 38.60
CA ASP A 255 36.96 13.34 39.27
C ASP A 255 37.43 12.30 38.28
N LYS A 256 38.68 11.84 38.46
CA LYS A 256 39.31 10.79 37.65
C LYS A 256 38.72 9.39 37.87
N ASP A 257 37.95 9.17 38.92
CA ASP A 257 37.35 7.89 39.29
C ASP A 257 35.87 7.71 38.96
N ALA A 258 35.24 8.69 38.30
CA ALA A 258 33.83 8.60 37.88
C ALA A 258 33.66 7.56 36.74
N LYS A 259 32.92 6.48 37.02
CA LYS A 259 32.62 5.41 36.06
C LYS A 259 31.81 5.89 34.81
N GLU A 260 31.14 7.04 34.90
CA GLU A 260 30.39 7.64 33.79
C GLU A 260 30.65 9.17 33.76
N THR A 261 31.03 9.66 32.58
CA THR A 261 31.23 11.10 32.38
C THR A 261 29.86 11.76 32.30
N PRO A 262 29.53 12.82 33.10
CA PRO A 262 28.25 13.47 33.06
C PRO A 262 28.01 14.10 31.68
N LEU A 263 26.77 14.05 31.20
CA LEU A 263 26.34 14.67 29.94
C LEU A 263 25.81 16.09 30.24
N SER A 264 26.19 17.05 29.43
CA SER A 264 25.61 18.39 29.46
C SER A 264 24.09 18.37 29.36
N GLN A 265 23.42 19.32 30.01
CA GLN A 265 21.98 19.51 29.83
C GLN A 265 21.67 20.12 28.47
N GLU A 266 22.60 20.86 27.87
CA GLU A 266 22.45 21.50 26.58
C GLU A 266 22.57 20.50 25.43
N VAL A 267 21.70 20.67 24.44
CA VAL A 267 21.70 19.88 23.21
C VAL A 267 22.23 20.74 22.08
N HIS A 268 23.32 20.28 21.46
CA HIS A 268 23.92 20.95 20.31
C HIS A 268 23.55 20.21 19.03
N THR A 269 23.28 20.95 17.96
CA THR A 269 22.94 20.39 16.65
C THR A 269 24.12 20.53 15.71
N TYR A 270 24.53 19.43 15.11
CA TYR A 270 25.62 19.35 14.13
C TYR A 270 25.12 18.69 12.85
N PHE A 271 25.78 18.99 11.72
CA PHE A 271 25.53 18.25 10.49
C PHE A 271 26.39 16.98 10.43
N LYS A 272 25.91 15.99 9.69
CA LYS A 272 26.57 14.68 9.49
C LYS A 272 28.08 14.80 9.18
N GLN A 273 28.48 15.83 8.42
CA GLN A 273 29.88 16.05 8.00
C GLN A 273 30.77 16.47 9.16
N GLU A 274 30.22 17.09 10.20
CA GLU A 274 30.92 17.62 11.36
C GLU A 274 31.10 16.57 12.45
N VAL A 275 30.36 15.47 12.36
CA VAL A 275 30.31 14.42 13.39
C VAL A 275 31.09 13.20 12.95
N ARG A 276 32.08 12.79 13.75
CA ARG A 276 32.87 11.56 13.53
C ARG A 276 32.47 10.51 14.52
N ARG A 277 32.21 9.30 14.01
CA ARG A 277 31.88 8.13 14.85
C ARG A 277 33.12 7.63 15.57
N THR A 278 33.00 7.34 16.86
CA THR A 278 34.08 6.68 17.61
C THR A 278 33.94 5.16 17.41
N ASP A 279 34.97 4.49 16.93
CA ASP A 279 35.02 3.03 16.62
C ASP A 279 34.84 2.10 17.84
N LYS A 280 34.41 2.60 18.98
CA LYS A 280 34.15 1.76 20.15
C LYS A 280 32.83 1.04 20.03
N LYS A 281 32.90 -0.29 19.86
CA LYS A 281 31.81 -1.27 19.84
C LYS A 281 30.88 -1.16 21.07
N SER A 282 30.02 -0.13 21.15
CA SER A 282 28.91 -0.07 22.12
C SER A 282 27.57 -0.58 21.53
N HIS A 283 27.66 -1.39 20.48
CA HIS A 283 26.50 -1.81 19.67
C HIS A 283 25.48 -2.75 20.37
N LYS A 284 25.70 -3.17 21.61
CA LYS A 284 24.80 -4.17 22.21
C LYS A 284 23.74 -3.64 23.18
N LYS A 285 23.90 -2.45 23.77
CA LYS A 285 22.95 -1.97 24.82
C LYS A 285 21.79 -1.11 24.30
N SER A 286 21.99 -0.27 23.29
CA SER A 286 20.90 0.60 22.79
C SER A 286 19.84 -0.15 21.98
N ARG A 287 20.13 -1.36 21.48
CA ARG A 287 19.17 -2.20 20.75
C ARG A 287 18.09 -2.82 21.63
N ASN A 288 18.34 -2.94 22.95
CA ASN A 288 17.39 -3.58 23.87
C ASN A 288 16.35 -2.62 24.45
N GLU A 289 16.62 -1.33 24.56
CA GLU A 289 15.64 -0.38 25.09
C GLU A 289 14.51 -0.04 24.11
N GLN A 290 14.77 -0.07 22.80
CA GLN A 290 13.74 0.07 21.76
C GLN A 290 12.91 -1.20 21.52
N ASN A 291 13.29 -2.33 22.15
CA ASN A 291 12.60 -3.62 22.03
C ASN A 291 11.62 -3.92 23.17
N ASN A 292 11.47 -3.03 24.16
CA ASN A 292 10.51 -3.21 25.24
C ASN A 292 9.09 -2.79 24.77
N VAL A 293 8.61 -3.49 23.76
CA VAL A 293 7.19 -3.47 23.38
C VAL A 293 6.54 -4.57 24.23
N ASP A 294 5.46 -4.22 24.92
CA ASP A 294 4.72 -5.19 25.72
C ASP A 294 4.21 -6.36 24.87
N PRO A 295 3.99 -7.56 25.48
CA PRO A 295 3.59 -8.75 24.73
C PRO A 295 2.25 -8.64 23.99
N GLU A 296 1.33 -7.80 24.46
CA GLU A 296 0.04 -7.59 23.81
C GLU A 296 0.22 -6.75 22.54
N THR A 297 0.96 -5.66 22.62
CA THR A 297 1.33 -4.83 21.47
C THR A 297 2.09 -5.65 20.43
N MET A 298 2.98 -6.57 20.83
CA MET A 298 3.66 -7.47 19.89
C MET A 298 2.69 -8.39 19.15
N LYS A 299 1.70 -8.96 19.83
CA LYS A 299 0.67 -9.78 19.16
C LYS A 299 -0.18 -8.98 18.18
N GLU A 300 -0.53 -7.73 18.51
CA GLU A 300 -1.22 -6.83 17.59
C GLU A 300 -0.38 -6.50 16.37
N LEU A 301 0.90 -6.21 16.56
CA LEU A 301 1.86 -5.95 15.48
C LEU A 301 2.03 -7.15 14.54
N GLU A 302 2.04 -8.38 15.08
CA GLU A 302 2.08 -9.60 14.28
C GLU A 302 0.83 -9.78 13.43
N LYS A 303 -0.36 -9.44 13.94
CA LYS A 303 -1.60 -9.46 13.14
C LYS A 303 -1.55 -8.49 11.96
N LEU A 304 -0.92 -7.33 12.11
CA LEU A 304 -0.78 -6.33 11.04
C LEU A 304 0.16 -6.78 9.91
N THR A 305 1.05 -7.76 10.16
CA THR A 305 2.00 -8.29 9.16
C THR A 305 1.49 -9.48 8.38
N ARG A 306 0.38 -10.10 8.79
CA ARG A 306 -0.23 -11.24 8.07
C ARG A 306 -0.92 -10.74 6.82
N ASP A 307 -0.45 -11.16 5.65
CA ASP A 307 -1.11 -10.94 4.35
C ASP A 307 -2.18 -12.00 4.07
#